data_ee17a70dbdb899007e1aa799c62fda3b
#
_entry.id   ee17a70dbdb899007e1aa799c62fda3b
#
_cell.length_a   1.000
_cell.length_b   1.000
_cell.length_c   1.000
_cell.angle_alpha   90.00
_cell.angle_beta   90.00
_cell.angle_gamma   90.00
#
_symmetry.space_group_name_H-M   'P 1'
#
loop_
_entity.id
_entity.type
_entity.pdbx_description
1 polymer ?
#
loop_
_entity_poly.entity_id
_entity_poly.type
_entity_poly.pdbx_seq_one_letter_code
_entity_poly.pdbx_strand_id
1 'polypeptide(L)'
;TGIVSYDGAPFHGFAANSGVTTVAGSLDAALTRALKVPVSVTCAGRTDRGVHAVGQVISFDAPDGADLDRVRLSVNRQCRPSVVIASLERAQDGFDARFSAIGRTYRYRVLNRRDADPFTSSLSWHVPGPLDVDAMDAAAAHLVGLHDFTSFCRLPTVRPDGTTPTLMRRITLASWRWLDPGLSGIGLLEFEVSASAFCHQ
;
A
#
# COMPACT_ATOMS: atom_id res chain seq x y z
N THR A 1 6.48 -6.42 -14.59
CA THR A 1 6.19 -6.08 -13.19
C THR A 1 7.00 -4.87 -12.75
N GLY A 2 6.56 -4.16 -11.72
CA GLY A 2 7.30 -3.03 -11.16
C GLY A 2 7.04 -2.82 -9.68
N ILE A 3 8.01 -2.18 -9.01
CA ILE A 3 7.89 -1.75 -7.61
C ILE A 3 7.69 -0.23 -7.60
N VAL A 4 6.64 0.22 -6.92
CA VAL A 4 6.22 1.63 -6.91
C VAL A 4 6.10 2.13 -5.47
N SER A 5 6.63 3.32 -5.25
CA SER A 5 6.40 4.09 -4.02
C SER A 5 5.59 5.34 -4.33
N TYR A 6 4.69 5.72 -3.44
CA TYR A 6 3.91 6.94 -3.62
C TYR A 6 3.50 7.60 -2.30
N ASP A 7 3.49 8.93 -2.34
CA ASP A 7 2.76 9.76 -1.39
C ASP A 7 1.28 9.72 -1.79
N GLY A 8 0.43 9.14 -0.93
CA GLY A 8 -0.99 8.99 -1.19
C GLY A 8 -1.81 10.28 -0.97
N ALA A 9 -1.26 11.29 -0.29
CA ALA A 9 -1.98 12.48 0.12
C ALA A 9 -2.71 13.21 -1.03
N PRO A 10 -2.09 13.41 -2.23
CA PRO A 10 -2.75 14.07 -3.35
C PRO A 10 -3.74 13.18 -4.12
N PHE A 11 -3.88 11.89 -3.76
CA PHE A 11 -4.65 10.92 -4.52
C PHE A 11 -5.94 10.46 -3.81
N HIS A 12 -6.97 10.19 -4.60
CA HIS A 12 -8.21 9.57 -4.13
C HIS A 12 -8.11 8.03 -4.13
N GLY A 13 -6.98 7.50 -3.66
CA GLY A 13 -6.66 6.08 -3.63
C GLY A 13 -5.89 5.60 -4.86
N PHE A 14 -5.64 4.28 -4.88
CA PHE A 14 -4.88 3.68 -5.97
C PHE A 14 -5.71 3.50 -7.24
N ALA A 15 -6.89 2.89 -7.13
CA ALA A 15 -7.67 2.44 -8.30
C ALA A 15 -8.15 3.62 -9.15
N ALA A 16 -8.02 3.49 -10.48
CA ALA A 16 -8.53 4.47 -11.43
C ALA A 16 -10.02 4.72 -11.22
N ASN A 17 -10.41 5.99 -11.17
CA ASN A 17 -11.78 6.43 -11.01
C ASN A 17 -11.98 7.74 -11.78
N SER A 18 -13.12 7.90 -12.43
CA SER A 18 -13.45 9.08 -13.23
C SER A 18 -13.62 10.32 -12.34
N GLY A 19 -13.15 11.46 -12.81
CA GLY A 19 -13.33 12.76 -12.15
C GLY A 19 -12.39 13.05 -10.98
N VAL A 20 -11.51 12.12 -10.61
CA VAL A 20 -10.55 12.31 -9.52
C VAL A 20 -9.15 11.81 -9.88
N THR A 21 -8.12 12.41 -9.28
CA THR A 21 -6.73 11.96 -9.45
C THR A 21 -6.45 10.74 -8.61
N THR A 22 -5.94 9.67 -9.22
CA THR A 22 -5.58 8.41 -8.57
C THR A 22 -4.19 7.97 -8.97
N VAL A 23 -3.56 7.10 -8.16
CA VAL A 23 -2.22 6.58 -8.46
C VAL A 23 -2.22 5.81 -9.78
N ALA A 24 -3.18 4.88 -9.97
CA ALA A 24 -3.28 4.10 -11.21
C ALA A 24 -3.52 5.00 -12.42
N GLY A 25 -4.44 5.97 -12.34
CA GLY A 25 -4.70 6.89 -13.45
C GLY A 25 -3.47 7.69 -13.87
N SER A 26 -2.64 8.11 -12.90
CA SER A 26 -1.38 8.82 -13.17
C SER A 26 -0.35 7.89 -13.82
N LEU A 27 -0.23 6.64 -13.35
CA LEU A 27 0.66 5.63 -13.91
C LEU A 27 0.22 5.22 -15.31
N ASP A 28 -1.07 4.93 -15.51
CA ASP A 28 -1.66 4.54 -16.81
C ASP A 28 -1.37 5.60 -17.88
N ALA A 29 -1.61 6.87 -17.55
CA ALA A 29 -1.36 7.98 -18.45
C ALA A 29 0.14 8.14 -18.78
N ALA A 30 1.03 8.01 -17.79
CA ALA A 30 2.46 8.16 -17.98
C ALA A 30 3.07 6.98 -18.75
N LEU A 31 2.65 5.74 -18.45
CA LEU A 31 3.07 4.52 -19.14
C LEU A 31 2.57 4.51 -20.59
N THR A 32 1.31 4.87 -20.83
CA THR A 32 0.74 5.00 -22.18
C THR A 32 1.55 5.97 -23.03
N ARG A 33 1.95 7.13 -22.48
CA ARG A 33 2.82 8.08 -23.21
C ARG A 33 4.23 7.54 -23.45
N ALA A 34 4.79 6.84 -22.48
CA ALA A 34 6.16 6.30 -22.59
C ALA A 34 6.25 5.14 -23.59
N LEU A 35 5.26 4.25 -23.60
CA LEU A 35 5.19 3.05 -24.43
C LEU A 35 4.49 3.28 -25.79
N LYS A 36 3.74 4.39 -25.91
CA LYS A 36 2.92 4.74 -27.11
C LYS A 36 1.83 3.70 -27.43
N VAL A 37 1.40 2.93 -26.45
CA VAL A 37 0.28 2.00 -26.51
C VAL A 37 -0.57 2.18 -25.24
N PRO A 38 -1.89 1.93 -25.28
CA PRO A 38 -2.73 1.98 -24.09
C PRO A 38 -2.22 1.02 -23.01
N VAL A 39 -2.09 1.51 -21.78
CA VAL A 39 -1.65 0.71 -20.63
C VAL A 39 -2.64 0.88 -19.49
N SER A 40 -2.95 -0.21 -18.82
CA SER A 40 -3.70 -0.22 -17.55
C SER A 40 -2.92 -1.04 -16.53
N VAL A 41 -2.65 -0.46 -15.36
CA VAL A 41 -1.90 -1.14 -14.30
C VAL A 41 -2.82 -1.92 -13.38
N THR A 42 -2.38 -3.12 -13.00
CA THR A 42 -2.91 -3.90 -11.89
C THR A 42 -1.95 -3.80 -10.70
N CYS A 43 -2.46 -3.74 -9.46
CA CYS A 43 -1.63 -3.71 -8.26
C CYS A 43 -1.90 -4.88 -7.32
N ALA A 44 -0.90 -5.23 -6.51
CA ALA A 44 -1.00 -6.28 -5.50
C ALA A 44 -2.09 -6.01 -4.44
N GLY A 45 -2.23 -4.75 -4.03
CA GLY A 45 -3.27 -4.33 -3.09
C GLY A 45 -3.68 -2.88 -3.31
N ARG A 46 -4.98 -2.64 -3.49
CA ARG A 46 -5.50 -1.27 -3.59
C ARG A 46 -5.35 -0.58 -2.25
N THR A 47 -4.94 0.68 -2.28
CA THR A 47 -4.91 1.56 -1.12
C THR A 47 -6.03 2.58 -1.23
N ASP A 48 -6.57 2.98 -0.09
CA ASP A 48 -7.62 3.99 0.00
C ASP A 48 -7.04 5.40 -0.12
N ARG A 49 -7.93 6.41 -0.13
CA ARG A 49 -7.55 7.82 -0.22
C ARG A 49 -6.55 8.19 0.87
N GLY A 50 -5.46 8.85 0.48
CA GLY A 50 -4.42 9.34 1.37
C GLY A 50 -3.41 8.30 1.85
N VAL A 51 -3.63 7.01 1.59
CA VAL A 51 -2.70 5.95 2.02
C VAL A 51 -1.48 5.93 1.13
N HIS A 52 -0.30 5.96 1.76
CA HIS A 52 1.01 5.89 1.10
C HIS A 52 1.41 4.44 0.80
N ALA A 53 2.40 4.24 -0.06
CA ALA A 53 3.07 2.96 -0.21
C ALA A 53 4.57 3.15 -0.46
N VAL A 54 5.37 2.22 0.07
CA VAL A 54 6.83 2.21 -0.10
C VAL A 54 7.28 1.12 -1.08
N GLY A 55 6.46 0.10 -1.32
CA GLY A 55 6.81 -1.05 -2.15
C GLY A 55 5.58 -1.72 -2.75
N GLN A 56 4.67 -0.94 -3.33
CA GLN A 56 3.53 -1.48 -4.05
C GLN A 56 4.00 -2.20 -5.30
N VAL A 57 3.54 -3.42 -5.50
CA VAL A 57 3.81 -4.18 -6.73
C VAL A 57 2.73 -3.91 -7.75
N ILE A 58 3.15 -3.58 -8.97
CA ILE A 58 2.26 -3.42 -10.12
C ILE A 58 2.63 -4.39 -11.24
N SER A 59 1.64 -4.73 -12.09
CA SER A 59 1.84 -5.39 -13.38
C SER A 59 1.06 -4.67 -14.48
N PHE A 60 1.59 -4.71 -15.68
CA PHE A 60 0.97 -4.20 -16.91
C PHE A 60 1.61 -4.86 -18.12
N ASP A 61 0.90 -4.83 -19.25
CA ASP A 61 1.42 -5.33 -20.53
C ASP A 61 2.28 -4.26 -21.19
N ALA A 62 3.42 -4.68 -21.72
CA ALA A 62 4.34 -3.82 -22.45
C ALA A 62 4.76 -4.49 -23.76
N PRO A 63 4.97 -3.72 -24.86
CA PRO A 63 5.45 -4.27 -26.12
C PRO A 63 6.76 -5.05 -25.94
N ASP A 64 6.95 -6.08 -26.78
CA ASP A 64 8.22 -6.78 -26.84
C ASP A 64 9.35 -5.85 -27.23
N GLY A 65 10.53 -6.04 -26.60
CA GLY A 65 11.69 -5.17 -26.85
C GLY A 65 11.61 -3.77 -26.22
N ALA A 66 10.56 -3.42 -25.45
CA ALA A 66 10.51 -2.15 -24.74
C ALA A 66 11.70 -2.02 -23.78
N ASP A 67 12.39 -0.87 -23.85
CA ASP A 67 13.46 -0.49 -22.92
C ASP A 67 12.84 -0.04 -21.60
N LEU A 68 12.80 -0.97 -20.62
CA LEU A 68 12.13 -0.75 -19.34
C LEU A 68 12.81 0.33 -18.49
N ASP A 69 14.14 0.50 -18.58
CA ASP A 69 14.83 1.58 -17.87
C ASP A 69 14.45 2.94 -18.41
N ARG A 70 14.39 3.08 -19.74
CA ARG A 70 13.93 4.31 -20.38
C ARG A 70 12.47 4.62 -20.04
N VAL A 71 11.60 3.61 -20.00
CA VAL A 71 10.20 3.73 -19.58
C VAL A 71 10.13 4.21 -18.15
N ARG A 72 10.84 3.56 -17.22
CA ARG A 72 10.90 3.92 -15.81
C ARG A 72 11.33 5.37 -15.62
N LEU A 73 12.41 5.78 -16.25
CA LEU A 73 12.91 7.18 -16.18
C LEU A 73 11.88 8.18 -16.71
N SER A 74 11.22 7.84 -17.82
CA SER A 74 10.19 8.69 -18.42
C SER A 74 8.98 8.84 -17.50
N VAL A 75 8.47 7.75 -16.92
CA VAL A 75 7.35 7.77 -15.98
C VAL A 75 7.71 8.55 -14.72
N ASN A 76 8.89 8.31 -14.14
CA ASN A 76 9.34 9.01 -12.95
C ASN A 76 9.46 10.54 -13.15
N ARG A 77 9.84 11.02 -14.35
CA ARG A 77 9.82 12.45 -14.67
C ARG A 77 8.42 13.04 -14.70
N GLN A 78 7.43 12.26 -15.10
CA GLN A 78 6.04 12.70 -15.27
C GLN A 78 5.25 12.65 -13.95
N CYS A 79 5.55 11.68 -13.08
CA CYS A 79 4.75 11.38 -11.89
C CYS A 79 5.34 11.95 -10.59
N ARG A 80 6.61 12.41 -10.60
CA ARG A 80 7.21 13.01 -9.40
C ARG A 80 6.57 14.35 -9.01
N PRO A 81 6.65 14.74 -7.73
CA PRO A 81 7.35 14.02 -6.66
C PRO A 81 6.53 12.87 -6.07
N SER A 82 5.25 12.76 -6.37
CA SER A 82 4.30 11.96 -5.59
C SER A 82 4.32 10.45 -5.93
N VAL A 83 4.79 10.06 -7.13
CA VAL A 83 4.89 8.64 -7.52
C VAL A 83 6.24 8.35 -8.14
N VAL A 84 6.90 7.28 -7.68
CA VAL A 84 8.20 6.84 -8.18
C VAL A 84 8.18 5.34 -8.42
N ILE A 85 8.57 4.91 -9.61
CA ILE A 85 8.84 3.52 -9.94
C ILE A 85 10.31 3.23 -9.57
N ALA A 86 10.54 2.35 -8.61
CA ALA A 86 11.86 1.94 -8.15
C ALA A 86 12.51 0.96 -9.14
N SER A 87 11.73 -0.05 -9.60
CA SER A 87 12.18 -1.02 -10.59
C SER A 87 11.08 -1.37 -11.57
N LEU A 88 11.47 -1.73 -12.81
CA LEU A 88 10.62 -2.39 -13.81
C LEU A 88 11.38 -3.59 -14.37
N GLU A 89 10.73 -4.74 -14.40
CA GLU A 89 11.31 -5.99 -14.85
C GLU A 89 10.29 -6.78 -15.67
N ARG A 90 10.78 -7.65 -16.55
CA ARG A 90 9.92 -8.64 -17.21
C ARG A 90 9.54 -9.70 -16.19
N ALA A 91 8.24 -9.98 -16.09
CA ALA A 91 7.73 -11.06 -15.25
C ALA A 91 7.61 -12.35 -16.07
N GLN A 92 7.43 -13.46 -15.37
CA GLN A 92 7.05 -14.73 -16.00
C GLN A 92 5.65 -14.60 -16.60
N ASP A 93 5.39 -15.38 -17.66
CA ASP A 93 4.08 -15.42 -18.30
C ASP A 93 2.98 -15.76 -17.29
N GLY A 94 1.86 -15.04 -17.38
CA GLY A 94 0.73 -15.21 -16.47
C GLY A 94 0.87 -14.52 -15.12
N PHE A 95 1.95 -13.78 -14.85
CA PHE A 95 2.06 -13.00 -13.62
C PHE A 95 1.04 -11.86 -13.60
N ASP A 96 0.25 -11.81 -12.53
CA ASP A 96 -0.66 -10.70 -12.22
C ASP A 96 -0.38 -10.22 -10.80
N ALA A 97 -0.09 -8.93 -10.62
CA ALA A 97 0.29 -8.38 -9.33
C ALA A 97 -0.76 -8.62 -8.24
N ARG A 98 -2.05 -8.64 -8.59
CA ARG A 98 -3.15 -8.85 -7.65
C ARG A 98 -3.28 -10.32 -7.24
N PHE A 99 -3.23 -11.23 -8.21
CA PHE A 99 -3.49 -12.65 -7.99
C PHE A 99 -2.25 -13.42 -7.56
N SER A 100 -1.06 -12.94 -7.95
CA SER A 100 0.22 -13.52 -7.53
C SER A 100 0.68 -13.04 -6.15
N ALA A 101 0.00 -12.06 -5.55
CA ALA A 101 0.39 -11.54 -4.25
C ALA A 101 0.11 -12.55 -3.12
N ILE A 102 1.16 -12.92 -2.40
CA ILE A 102 1.13 -13.88 -1.28
C ILE A 102 0.91 -13.23 0.10
N GLY A 103 1.13 -11.92 0.20
CA GLY A 103 0.94 -11.17 1.45
C GLY A 103 1.01 -9.66 1.25
N ARG A 104 0.63 -8.92 2.27
CA ARG A 104 0.71 -7.46 2.37
C ARG A 104 1.15 -7.10 3.77
N THR A 105 1.97 -6.04 3.86
CA THR A 105 2.40 -5.45 5.13
C THR A 105 1.92 -4.01 5.20
N TYR A 106 1.30 -3.65 6.30
CA TYR A 106 0.92 -2.27 6.58
C TYR A 106 1.70 -1.76 7.79
N ARG A 107 2.07 -0.48 7.74
CA ARG A 107 2.70 0.24 8.83
C ARG A 107 1.85 1.45 9.19
N TYR A 108 1.48 1.53 10.45
CA TYR A 108 0.70 2.62 11.01
C TYR A 108 1.57 3.39 11.99
N ARG A 109 1.76 4.68 11.76
CA ARG A 109 2.65 5.50 12.58
C ARG A 109 1.88 6.41 13.50
N VAL A 110 2.32 6.50 14.75
CA VAL A 110 1.74 7.33 15.79
C VAL A 110 2.83 8.25 16.33
N LEU A 111 2.54 9.54 16.36
CA LEU A 111 3.34 10.53 17.08
C LEU A 111 2.76 10.64 18.50
N ASN A 112 3.38 9.95 19.46
CA ASN A 112 2.94 9.96 20.87
C ASN A 112 3.75 10.96 21.68
N ARG A 113 3.30 12.21 21.70
CA ARG A 113 3.87 13.31 22.47
C ARG A 113 2.83 14.40 22.66
N ARG A 114 3.06 15.28 23.67
CA ARG A 114 2.14 16.36 24.00
C ARG A 114 1.83 17.27 22.80
N ASP A 115 2.88 17.75 22.13
CA ASP A 115 2.75 18.71 21.04
C ASP A 115 2.91 18.01 19.69
N ALA A 116 2.07 18.37 18.71
CA ALA A 116 2.18 17.90 17.34
C ALA A 116 3.49 18.36 16.69
N ASP A 117 3.90 17.69 15.64
CA ASP A 117 5.07 18.03 14.85
C ASP A 117 4.68 18.26 13.39
N PRO A 118 4.98 19.45 12.82
CA PRO A 118 4.56 19.78 11.45
C PRO A 118 5.24 18.94 10.36
N PHE A 119 6.43 18.37 10.63
CA PHE A 119 7.16 17.56 9.67
C PHE A 119 6.68 16.10 9.60
N THR A 120 6.00 15.62 10.65
CA THR A 120 5.47 14.26 10.71
C THR A 120 3.94 14.21 10.63
N SER A 121 3.25 15.33 10.69
CA SER A 121 1.79 15.43 10.77
C SER A 121 1.05 14.79 9.60
N SER A 122 1.64 14.77 8.39
CA SER A 122 1.06 14.11 7.22
C SER A 122 1.33 12.60 7.15
N LEU A 123 2.24 12.08 7.99
CA LEU A 123 2.73 10.70 7.96
C LEU A 123 2.44 9.93 9.24
N SER A 124 1.82 10.57 10.24
CA SER A 124 1.54 9.95 11.53
C SER A 124 0.27 10.47 12.16
N TRP A 125 -0.34 9.65 12.98
CA TRP A 125 -1.46 10.04 13.82
C TRP A 125 -0.93 10.62 15.14
N HIS A 126 -1.27 11.87 15.44
CA HIS A 126 -0.88 12.52 16.68
C HIS A 126 -1.79 12.08 17.85
N VAL A 127 -1.22 11.49 18.88
CA VAL A 127 -1.89 11.07 20.11
C VAL A 127 -1.16 11.72 21.29
N PRO A 128 -1.71 12.78 21.92
CA PRO A 128 -1.01 13.53 22.99
C PRO A 128 -1.00 12.82 24.33
N GLY A 129 -1.95 11.90 24.57
CA GLY A 129 -2.04 11.14 25.84
C GLY A 129 -1.01 10.02 25.95
N PRO A 130 -0.71 9.55 27.16
CA PRO A 130 0.20 8.44 27.37
C PRO A 130 -0.36 7.16 26.75
N LEU A 131 0.50 6.37 26.13
CA LEU A 131 0.18 5.04 25.58
C LEU A 131 0.99 3.99 26.34
N ASP A 132 0.33 2.91 26.76
CA ASP A 132 0.97 1.71 27.28
C ASP A 132 1.35 0.80 26.11
N VAL A 133 2.56 0.98 25.61
CA VAL A 133 3.04 0.27 24.42
C VAL A 133 3.20 -1.22 24.68
N ASP A 134 3.57 -1.62 25.89
CA ASP A 134 3.71 -3.03 26.25
C ASP A 134 2.34 -3.73 26.24
N ALA A 135 1.30 -3.10 26.78
CA ALA A 135 -0.06 -3.60 26.72
C ALA A 135 -0.60 -3.64 25.26
N MET A 136 -0.25 -2.62 24.44
CA MET A 136 -0.62 -2.57 23.03
C MET A 136 0.05 -3.71 22.25
N ASP A 137 1.33 -3.99 22.49
CA ASP A 137 2.05 -5.06 21.81
C ASP A 137 1.56 -6.45 22.26
N ALA A 138 1.30 -6.65 23.55
CA ALA A 138 0.68 -7.85 24.08
C ALA A 138 -0.71 -8.11 23.43
N ALA A 139 -1.53 -7.08 23.26
CA ALA A 139 -2.81 -7.18 22.57
C ALA A 139 -2.64 -7.52 21.08
N ALA A 140 -1.65 -6.91 20.41
CA ALA A 140 -1.35 -7.18 19.00
C ALA A 140 -0.93 -8.64 18.77
N ALA A 141 -0.21 -9.25 19.71
CA ALA A 141 0.21 -10.66 19.62
C ALA A 141 -0.97 -11.62 19.46
N HIS A 142 -2.14 -11.31 20.01
CA HIS A 142 -3.36 -12.12 19.84
C HIS A 142 -3.91 -12.14 18.41
N LEU A 143 -3.49 -11.20 17.55
CA LEU A 143 -3.89 -11.18 16.13
C LEU A 143 -3.11 -12.19 15.29
N VAL A 144 -1.93 -12.63 15.77
CA VAL A 144 -1.07 -13.55 15.00
C VAL A 144 -1.73 -14.93 14.92
N GLY A 145 -1.80 -15.48 13.71
CA GLY A 145 -2.45 -16.75 13.46
C GLY A 145 -3.53 -16.69 12.38
N LEU A 146 -4.35 -17.71 12.33
CA LEU A 146 -5.51 -17.80 11.43
C LEU A 146 -6.78 -17.50 12.22
N HIS A 147 -7.43 -16.39 11.92
CA HIS A 147 -8.62 -15.94 12.63
C HIS A 147 -9.74 -15.55 11.68
N ASP A 148 -10.97 -15.60 12.17
CA ASP A 148 -12.13 -15.02 11.51
C ASP A 148 -12.25 -13.53 11.84
N PHE A 149 -12.13 -12.69 10.81
CA PHE A 149 -12.22 -11.24 10.90
C PHE A 149 -13.60 -10.68 10.53
N THR A 150 -14.65 -11.50 10.55
CA THR A 150 -16.02 -11.07 10.20
C THR A 150 -16.45 -9.81 10.96
N SER A 151 -16.12 -9.70 12.26
CA SER A 151 -16.45 -8.55 13.09
C SER A 151 -15.69 -7.26 12.74
N PHE A 152 -14.61 -7.35 11.95
CA PHE A 152 -13.76 -6.23 11.55
C PHE A 152 -13.88 -5.87 10.08
N CYS A 153 -14.65 -6.63 9.32
CA CYS A 153 -14.71 -6.52 7.87
C CYS A 153 -16.12 -6.18 7.40
N ARG A 154 -16.21 -5.39 6.35
CA ARG A 154 -17.46 -5.27 5.61
C ARG A 154 -17.83 -6.64 5.05
N LEU A 155 -19.10 -7.06 5.24
CA LEU A 155 -19.57 -8.32 4.71
C LEU A 155 -19.41 -8.36 3.18
N PRO A 156 -18.79 -9.41 2.64
CA PRO A 156 -18.61 -9.53 1.21
C PRO A 156 -19.95 -9.79 0.51
N THR A 157 -20.08 -9.29 -0.70
CA THR A 157 -21.22 -9.61 -1.57
C THR A 157 -21.14 -11.09 -1.98
N VAL A 158 -22.26 -11.77 -1.93
CA VAL A 158 -22.40 -13.13 -2.46
C VAL A 158 -22.04 -13.13 -3.95
N ARG A 159 -21.19 -14.04 -4.37
CA ARG A 159 -20.79 -14.18 -5.77
C ARG A 159 -21.94 -14.72 -6.62
N PRO A 160 -21.90 -14.56 -7.97
CA PRO A 160 -22.92 -15.11 -8.87
C PRO A 160 -23.08 -16.63 -8.76
N ASP A 161 -22.04 -17.35 -8.35
CA ASP A 161 -22.05 -18.80 -8.09
C ASP A 161 -22.65 -19.21 -6.74
N GLY A 162 -23.19 -18.24 -5.97
CA GLY A 162 -23.77 -18.46 -4.65
C GLY A 162 -22.74 -18.57 -3.51
N THR A 163 -21.45 -18.48 -3.79
CA THR A 163 -20.41 -18.56 -2.76
C THR A 163 -20.17 -17.20 -2.08
N THR A 164 -19.88 -17.24 -0.78
CA THR A 164 -19.45 -16.05 -0.02
C THR A 164 -17.94 -16.14 0.22
N PRO A 165 -17.17 -15.07 -0.12
CA PRO A 165 -15.76 -15.04 0.18
C PRO A 165 -15.50 -15.19 1.68
N THR A 166 -14.57 -16.06 2.05
CA THR A 166 -14.18 -16.23 3.45
C THR A 166 -13.54 -14.96 4.01
N LEU A 167 -13.81 -14.65 5.26
CA LEU A 167 -13.16 -13.57 6.03
C LEU A 167 -12.07 -14.10 6.99
N MET A 168 -11.75 -15.40 6.87
CA MET A 168 -10.56 -15.97 7.51
C MET A 168 -9.29 -15.32 6.95
N ARG A 169 -8.42 -14.81 7.83
CA ARG A 169 -7.13 -14.21 7.45
C ARG A 169 -6.03 -14.78 8.29
N ARG A 170 -4.88 -15.03 7.67
CA ARG A 170 -3.67 -15.42 8.37
C ARG A 170 -2.80 -14.18 8.58
N ILE A 171 -2.69 -13.77 9.83
CA ILE A 171 -1.76 -12.71 10.25
C ILE A 171 -0.43 -13.40 10.57
N THR A 172 0.64 -12.93 9.96
CA THR A 172 2.00 -13.48 10.16
C THR A 172 2.86 -12.61 11.06
N LEU A 173 2.51 -11.33 11.20
CA LEU A 173 3.15 -10.37 12.07
C LEU A 173 2.13 -9.34 12.53
N ALA A 174 2.16 -9.00 13.81
CA ALA A 174 1.46 -7.85 14.38
C ALA A 174 2.26 -7.39 15.60
N SER A 175 2.89 -6.22 15.53
CA SER A 175 3.72 -5.71 16.61
C SER A 175 3.81 -4.20 16.63
N TRP A 176 4.03 -3.66 17.84
CA TRP A 176 4.31 -2.26 18.09
C TRP A 176 5.78 -2.07 18.43
N ARG A 177 6.38 -1.01 17.93
CA ARG A 177 7.77 -0.66 18.27
C ARG A 177 8.00 0.83 18.15
N TRP A 178 8.90 1.34 18.97
CA TRP A 178 9.45 2.67 18.77
C TRP A 178 10.43 2.67 17.61
N LEU A 179 10.28 3.63 16.72
CA LEU A 179 11.26 3.89 15.67
C LEU A 179 12.39 4.75 16.23
N ASP A 180 13.62 4.49 15.79
CA ASP A 180 14.75 5.34 16.08
C ASP A 180 14.47 6.77 15.58
N PRO A 181 14.54 7.78 16.46
CA PRO A 181 14.35 9.18 16.06
C PRO A 181 15.31 9.66 14.97
N GLY A 182 16.44 8.99 14.78
CA GLY A 182 17.44 9.39 13.79
C GLY A 182 17.87 10.85 13.95
N LEU A 183 18.18 11.50 12.80
CA LEU A 183 18.59 12.90 12.78
C LEU A 183 17.47 13.90 13.13
N SER A 184 16.22 13.50 13.02
CA SER A 184 15.07 14.37 13.34
C SER A 184 14.85 14.55 14.85
N GLY A 185 15.38 13.65 15.66
CA GLY A 185 15.12 13.62 17.12
C GLY A 185 13.68 13.29 17.49
N ILE A 186 12.83 12.90 16.52
CA ILE A 186 11.41 12.65 16.71
C ILE A 186 11.15 11.15 16.70
N GLY A 187 10.88 10.58 17.86
CA GLY A 187 10.45 9.20 18.00
C GLY A 187 9.01 9.03 17.55
N LEU A 188 8.78 8.06 16.67
CA LEU A 188 7.46 7.61 16.25
C LEU A 188 7.21 6.20 16.78
N LEU A 189 5.99 5.93 17.21
CA LEU A 189 5.53 4.58 17.48
C LEU A 189 4.96 4.00 16.18
N GLU A 190 5.38 2.80 15.80
CA GLU A 190 4.93 2.13 14.59
C GLU A 190 4.26 0.81 14.94
N PHE A 191 3.06 0.61 14.41
CA PHE A 191 2.41 -0.69 14.33
C PHE A 191 2.69 -1.31 12.97
N GLU A 192 3.27 -2.50 12.95
CA GLU A 192 3.46 -3.27 11.73
C GLU A 192 2.58 -4.51 11.75
N VAL A 193 1.80 -4.70 10.70
CA VAL A 193 0.94 -5.86 10.52
C VAL A 193 1.11 -6.46 9.13
N SER A 194 1.36 -7.78 9.08
CA SER A 194 1.48 -8.55 7.84
C SER A 194 0.46 -9.67 7.81
N ALA A 195 -0.21 -9.83 6.67
CA ALA A 195 -1.21 -10.86 6.46
C ALA A 195 -1.23 -11.39 5.03
N SER A 196 -1.78 -12.58 4.85
CA SER A 196 -2.05 -13.15 3.52
C SER A 196 -2.97 -12.26 2.68
N ALA A 197 -3.96 -11.65 3.31
CA ALA A 197 -4.86 -10.66 2.72
C ALA A 197 -5.50 -9.82 3.81
N PHE A 198 -5.95 -8.62 3.45
CA PHE A 198 -6.80 -7.78 4.28
C PHE A 198 -8.20 -7.67 3.66
N CYS A 199 -9.20 -7.49 4.50
CA CYS A 199 -10.56 -7.22 4.04
C CYS A 199 -10.81 -5.71 3.90
N HIS A 200 -11.85 -5.38 3.19
CA HIS A 200 -12.33 -3.99 3.10
C HIS A 200 -13.16 -3.67 4.34
N GLN A 201 -12.94 -2.50 4.93
CA GLN A 201 -13.75 -1.95 6.03
C GLN A 201 -14.88 -1.08 5.49
#